data_22109f66c61d254fd8fb4b12df2bb659
#
_entry.id   22109f66c61d254fd8fb4b12df2bb659
#
_cell.length_a   1.000
_cell.length_b   1.000
_cell.length_c   1.000
_cell.angle_alpha   90.00
_cell.angle_beta   90.00
_cell.angle_gamma   90.00
#
_symmetry.space_group_name_H-M   'P 1'
#
loop_
_entity.id
_entity.type
_entity.pdbx_description
1 polymer ?
#
loop_
_entity_poly.entity_id
_entity_poly.type
_entity_poly.pdbx_seq_one_letter_code
_entity_poly.pdbx_strand_id
1 'polypeptide(L)'
;MEYSDYIDDAQAGEEVPLLQVIEFDLPLELRGERIDKAIAKVLSNYSRSRIQQWLEAGVIFENGRQLHPKDHACGQEHIKIEIPPDPQNSAYQAEDIPLDIIYSDADIAIIHKPLGMVVHPAAGNWTGTLLNALLHLYPECSAVPRAGIVHRLDKDTSGLLVIAKNIEAQHDLVKQLSSRSMNRKYLALAWGKTPLTKVIHGAIGRDTKDRLKMSIQVNHGKEAVT
;
A
#
# COMPACT_ATOMS: atom_id res chain seq x y z
N MET A 1 6.43 -22.36 -54.65
CA MET A 1 6.06 -23.38 -53.67
C MET A 1 6.45 -22.79 -52.36
N GLU A 2 5.57 -22.01 -51.75
CA GLU A 2 4.52 -22.38 -50.80
C GLU A 2 5.03 -23.27 -49.68
N TYR A 3 5.16 -22.73 -48.49
CA TYR A 3 4.35 -23.12 -47.36
C TYR A 3 4.38 -22.04 -46.24
N SER A 4 3.22 -21.46 -46.02
CA SER A 4 2.85 -20.71 -44.88
C SER A 4 2.75 -21.64 -43.66
N ASP A 5 3.28 -21.25 -42.53
CA ASP A 5 2.83 -21.79 -41.27
C ASP A 5 2.43 -20.65 -40.33
N TYR A 6 1.13 -20.56 -40.14
CA TYR A 6 0.45 -19.85 -39.07
C TYR A 6 0.96 -20.37 -37.74
N ILE A 7 1.56 -19.52 -36.95
CA ILE A 7 1.68 -19.74 -35.51
C ILE A 7 0.61 -18.92 -34.85
N ASP A 8 -0.32 -19.67 -34.32
CA ASP A 8 -1.45 -19.27 -33.48
C ASP A 8 -0.98 -18.37 -32.35
N ASP A 9 -1.47 -17.14 -32.31
CA ASP A 9 -1.39 -16.25 -31.16
C ASP A 9 -2.23 -16.87 -30.03
N ALA A 10 -1.57 -17.66 -29.19
CA ALA A 10 -2.12 -18.03 -27.89
C ALA A 10 -2.22 -16.77 -27.05
N GLN A 11 -3.39 -16.16 -27.05
CA GLN A 11 -3.81 -15.17 -26.09
C GLN A 11 -3.48 -15.73 -24.69
N ALA A 12 -2.50 -15.13 -24.04
CA ALA A 12 -2.31 -15.25 -22.62
C ALA A 12 -3.59 -14.73 -21.96
N GLY A 13 -4.47 -15.65 -21.55
CA GLY A 13 -5.67 -15.32 -20.81
C GLY A 13 -5.24 -14.59 -19.54
N GLU A 14 -5.74 -13.38 -19.36
CA GLU A 14 -5.73 -12.72 -18.08
C GLU A 14 -6.36 -13.68 -17.07
N GLU A 15 -5.58 -14.22 -16.14
CA GLU A 15 -6.10 -14.95 -15.01
C GLU A 15 -6.97 -13.99 -14.20
N VAL A 16 -8.27 -14.07 -14.42
CA VAL A 16 -9.25 -13.36 -13.57
C VAL A 16 -9.04 -13.91 -12.16
N PRO A 17 -8.68 -13.08 -11.17
CA PRO A 17 -8.46 -13.55 -9.81
C PRO A 17 -9.72 -14.27 -9.35
N LEU A 18 -9.57 -15.53 -8.92
CA LEU A 18 -10.67 -16.33 -8.41
C LEU A 18 -11.31 -15.59 -7.23
N LEU A 19 -12.54 -15.13 -7.40
CA LEU A 19 -13.35 -14.57 -6.33
C LEU A 19 -13.55 -15.67 -5.28
N GLN A 20 -13.08 -15.45 -4.07
CA GLN A 20 -13.40 -16.33 -2.97
C GLN A 20 -14.85 -16.10 -2.56
N VAL A 21 -15.70 -17.12 -2.67
CA VAL A 21 -17.09 -17.06 -2.28
C VAL A 21 -17.26 -17.79 -0.95
N ILE A 22 -17.92 -17.17 0.01
CA ILE A 22 -18.36 -17.78 1.26
C ILE A 22 -19.89 -17.80 1.27
N GLU A 23 -20.47 -18.98 1.53
CA GLU A 23 -21.91 -19.14 1.66
C GLU A 23 -22.23 -19.84 2.98
N PHE A 24 -23.24 -19.35 3.67
CA PHE A 24 -23.74 -19.90 4.94
C PHE A 24 -25.13 -19.39 5.27
N ASP A 25 -25.83 -20.11 6.15
CA ASP A 25 -27.13 -19.70 6.67
C ASP A 25 -26.95 -19.02 8.03
N LEU A 26 -27.65 -17.89 8.24
CA LEU A 26 -27.64 -17.22 9.54
C LEU A 26 -28.49 -18.02 10.55
N PRO A 27 -27.95 -18.29 11.75
CA PRO A 27 -28.72 -18.90 12.83
C PRO A 27 -29.95 -18.06 13.23
N LEU A 28 -31.05 -18.73 13.55
CA LEU A 28 -32.31 -18.08 13.95
C LEU A 28 -32.14 -17.20 15.20
N GLU A 29 -31.22 -17.57 16.08
CA GLU A 29 -30.91 -16.87 17.33
C GLU A 29 -30.36 -15.46 17.11
N LEU A 30 -29.87 -15.16 15.90
CA LEU A 30 -29.33 -13.85 15.53
C LEU A 30 -30.38 -12.91 14.99
N ARG A 31 -31.66 -13.33 14.92
CA ARG A 31 -32.78 -12.53 14.47
C ARG A 31 -32.87 -11.20 15.21
N GLY A 32 -33.00 -10.10 14.46
CA GLY A 32 -33.11 -8.76 14.99
C GLY A 32 -31.77 -8.10 15.31
N GLU A 33 -30.65 -8.81 15.24
CA GLU A 33 -29.35 -8.18 15.35
C GLU A 33 -29.00 -7.39 14.08
N ARG A 34 -28.14 -6.40 14.21
CA ARG A 34 -27.57 -5.74 13.02
C ARG A 34 -26.81 -6.75 12.19
N ILE A 35 -26.97 -6.68 10.87
CA ILE A 35 -26.42 -7.66 9.96
C ILE A 35 -24.88 -7.77 10.05
N ASP A 36 -24.17 -6.65 10.24
CA ASP A 36 -22.72 -6.61 10.41
C ASP A 36 -22.27 -7.40 11.66
N LYS A 37 -23.07 -7.36 12.73
CA LYS A 37 -22.79 -8.08 13.98
C LYS A 37 -23.16 -9.55 13.88
N ALA A 38 -24.29 -9.85 13.23
CA ALA A 38 -24.75 -11.23 13.04
C ALA A 38 -23.74 -12.03 12.19
N ILE A 39 -23.30 -11.47 11.06
CA ILE A 39 -22.28 -12.10 10.20
C ILE A 39 -20.96 -12.28 10.95
N ALA A 40 -20.51 -11.27 11.73
CA ALA A 40 -19.25 -11.37 12.50
C ALA A 40 -19.27 -12.47 13.57
N LYS A 41 -20.43 -12.82 14.09
CA LYS A 41 -20.55 -13.95 15.04
C LYS A 41 -20.40 -15.30 14.38
N VAL A 42 -20.89 -15.44 13.14
CA VAL A 42 -20.76 -16.67 12.37
C VAL A 42 -19.34 -16.79 11.78
N LEU A 43 -18.82 -15.72 11.19
CA LEU A 43 -17.50 -15.68 10.58
C LEU A 43 -16.47 -15.11 11.56
N SER A 44 -16.16 -15.87 12.62
CA SER A 44 -15.23 -15.44 13.67
C SER A 44 -13.81 -15.13 13.21
N ASN A 45 -13.41 -15.61 12.03
CA ASN A 45 -12.11 -15.33 11.42
C ASN A 45 -12.00 -13.92 10.83
N TYR A 46 -13.13 -13.19 10.71
CA TYR A 46 -13.15 -11.84 10.15
C TYR A 46 -13.62 -10.83 11.18
N SER A 47 -12.94 -9.69 11.22
CA SER A 47 -13.35 -8.61 12.12
C SER A 47 -14.67 -7.98 11.65
N ARG A 48 -15.46 -7.46 12.59
CA ARG A 48 -16.69 -6.72 12.30
C ARG A 48 -16.44 -5.54 11.34
N SER A 49 -15.30 -4.84 11.51
CA SER A 49 -14.91 -3.74 10.62
C SER A 49 -14.70 -4.21 9.18
N ARG A 50 -14.16 -5.42 8.97
CA ARG A 50 -14.00 -6.00 7.64
C ARG A 50 -15.35 -6.32 7.00
N ILE A 51 -16.28 -6.85 7.77
CA ILE A 51 -17.64 -7.15 7.31
C ILE A 51 -18.39 -5.86 6.95
N GLN A 52 -18.22 -4.78 7.73
CA GLN A 52 -18.78 -3.47 7.39
C GLN A 52 -18.24 -2.95 6.06
N GLN A 53 -16.93 -3.06 5.81
CA GLN A 53 -16.33 -2.70 4.53
C GLN A 53 -16.93 -3.51 3.37
N TRP A 54 -17.17 -4.81 3.55
CA TRP A 54 -17.80 -5.65 2.53
C TRP A 54 -19.26 -5.26 2.27
N LEU A 55 -20.02 -4.91 3.32
CA LEU A 55 -21.38 -4.38 3.17
C LEU A 55 -21.41 -3.05 2.42
N GLU A 56 -20.44 -2.16 2.71
CA GLU A 56 -20.29 -0.87 2.02
C GLU A 56 -19.84 -1.07 0.57
N ALA A 57 -19.00 -2.06 0.31
CA ALA A 57 -18.58 -2.44 -1.04
C ALA A 57 -19.66 -3.19 -1.84
N GLY A 58 -20.77 -3.58 -1.20
CA GLY A 58 -21.90 -4.24 -1.87
C GLY A 58 -21.66 -5.67 -2.29
N VAL A 59 -20.74 -6.39 -1.63
CA VAL A 59 -20.34 -7.76 -1.97
C VAL A 59 -20.98 -8.83 -1.08
N ILE A 60 -21.95 -8.46 -0.23
CA ILE A 60 -22.73 -9.36 0.62
C ILE A 60 -24.17 -9.40 0.16
N PHE A 61 -24.68 -10.60 -0.07
CA PHE A 61 -26.02 -10.84 -0.61
C PHE A 61 -26.80 -11.78 0.31
N GLU A 62 -28.11 -11.54 0.42
CA GLU A 62 -29.12 -12.41 1.00
C GLU A 62 -30.06 -12.88 -0.10
N ASN A 63 -30.07 -14.17 -0.41
CA ASN A 63 -30.94 -14.72 -1.48
C ASN A 63 -30.87 -13.89 -2.80
N GLY A 64 -29.68 -13.39 -3.16
CA GLY A 64 -29.46 -12.54 -4.33
C GLY A 64 -29.76 -11.04 -4.15
N ARG A 65 -30.32 -10.61 -3.00
CA ARG A 65 -30.49 -9.21 -2.64
C ARG A 65 -29.23 -8.67 -1.95
N GLN A 66 -28.67 -7.58 -2.42
CA GLN A 66 -27.56 -6.91 -1.77
C GLN A 66 -27.95 -6.40 -0.39
N LEU A 67 -27.11 -6.70 0.62
CA LEU A 67 -27.28 -6.22 1.98
C LEU A 67 -26.53 -4.90 2.23
N HIS A 68 -27.07 -4.10 3.15
CA HIS A 68 -26.50 -2.82 3.56
C HIS A 68 -26.14 -2.80 5.05
N PRO A 69 -25.19 -1.92 5.51
CA PRO A 69 -24.76 -1.86 6.91
C PRO A 69 -25.86 -1.59 7.93
N LYS A 70 -27.01 -1.06 7.48
CA LYS A 70 -28.17 -0.75 8.35
C LYS A 70 -29.18 -1.88 8.45
N ASP A 71 -29.03 -2.94 7.65
CA ASP A 71 -29.94 -4.07 7.65
C ASP A 71 -29.83 -4.87 8.95
N HIS A 72 -30.90 -5.60 9.28
CA HIS A 72 -30.98 -6.48 10.43
C HIS A 72 -31.24 -7.91 9.97
N ALA A 73 -30.68 -8.85 10.68
CA ALA A 73 -30.88 -10.27 10.42
C ALA A 73 -32.35 -10.67 10.72
N CYS A 74 -32.97 -11.40 9.78
CA CYS A 74 -34.30 -11.99 9.98
C CYS A 74 -34.23 -13.38 10.63
N GLY A 75 -33.06 -14.04 10.54
CA GLY A 75 -32.78 -15.43 10.94
C GLY A 75 -33.12 -16.41 9.83
N GLN A 76 -32.22 -17.36 9.58
CA GLN A 76 -32.27 -18.36 8.50
C GLN A 76 -32.09 -17.81 7.08
N GLU A 77 -31.51 -16.61 6.94
CA GLU A 77 -31.13 -16.10 5.62
C GLU A 77 -29.93 -16.85 5.07
N HIS A 78 -29.99 -17.17 3.78
CA HIS A 78 -28.81 -17.64 3.05
C HIS A 78 -27.95 -16.42 2.64
N ILE A 79 -26.76 -16.34 3.23
CA ILE A 79 -25.81 -15.27 2.99
C ILE A 79 -24.74 -15.76 2.02
N LYS A 80 -24.53 -14.99 0.95
CA LYS A 80 -23.42 -15.15 0.02
C LYS A 80 -22.52 -13.93 0.10
N ILE A 81 -21.22 -14.15 0.29
CA ILE A 81 -20.21 -13.11 0.29
C ILE A 81 -19.23 -13.37 -0.86
N GLU A 82 -19.17 -12.47 -1.80
CA GLU A 82 -18.21 -12.45 -2.90
C GLU A 82 -16.99 -11.63 -2.47
N ILE A 83 -16.01 -12.29 -1.81
CA ILE A 83 -14.85 -11.61 -1.25
C ILE A 83 -14.00 -11.06 -2.39
N PRO A 84 -13.86 -9.72 -2.51
CA PRO A 84 -12.95 -9.16 -3.49
C PRO A 84 -11.51 -9.56 -3.13
N PRO A 85 -10.62 -9.68 -4.11
CA PRO A 85 -9.20 -9.89 -3.87
C PRO A 85 -8.73 -8.88 -2.82
N ASP A 86 -8.01 -9.35 -1.80
CA ASP A 86 -7.50 -8.41 -0.79
C ASP A 86 -6.55 -7.43 -1.51
N PRO A 87 -6.80 -6.12 -1.47
CA PRO A 87 -5.89 -5.15 -2.08
C PRO A 87 -4.44 -5.29 -1.57
N GLN A 88 -4.25 -5.89 -0.39
CA GLN A 88 -2.92 -6.20 0.12
C GLN A 88 -2.22 -7.29 -0.69
N ASN A 89 -2.95 -8.18 -1.35
CA ASN A 89 -2.36 -9.23 -2.19
C ASN A 89 -1.78 -8.66 -3.50
N SER A 90 -2.30 -7.53 -3.97
CA SER A 90 -1.75 -6.80 -5.11
C SER A 90 -0.66 -5.81 -4.75
N ALA A 91 -0.42 -5.59 -3.45
CA ALA A 91 0.51 -4.58 -2.97
C ALA A 91 1.98 -4.79 -3.43
N TYR A 92 2.34 -6.03 -3.75
CA TYR A 92 3.69 -6.41 -4.18
C TYR A 92 3.73 -6.94 -5.61
N GLN A 93 2.76 -6.58 -6.43
CA GLN A 93 2.76 -6.92 -7.85
C GLN A 93 3.63 -5.94 -8.65
N ALA A 94 4.31 -6.47 -9.65
CA ALA A 94 5.07 -5.65 -10.60
C ALA A 94 4.10 -4.85 -11.48
N GLU A 95 4.37 -3.57 -11.68
CA GLU A 95 3.57 -2.69 -12.53
C GLU A 95 4.49 -1.90 -13.47
N ASP A 96 4.12 -1.84 -14.75
CA ASP A 96 4.83 -1.05 -15.76
C ASP A 96 4.55 0.45 -15.57
N ILE A 97 5.27 1.04 -14.61
CA ILE A 97 5.20 2.46 -14.30
C ILE A 97 6.54 3.10 -14.67
N PRO A 98 6.57 4.10 -15.57
CA PRO A 98 7.80 4.73 -15.97
C PRO A 98 8.50 5.44 -14.81
N LEU A 99 9.80 5.20 -14.64
CA LEU A 99 10.65 5.84 -13.66
C LEU A 99 11.77 6.64 -14.33
N ASP A 100 12.08 7.80 -13.79
CA ASP A 100 13.22 8.61 -14.17
C ASP A 100 14.47 8.10 -13.45
N ILE A 101 15.32 7.35 -14.18
CA ILE A 101 16.52 6.70 -13.65
C ILE A 101 17.71 7.61 -13.91
N ILE A 102 18.29 8.15 -12.85
CA ILE A 102 19.46 9.03 -12.91
C ILE A 102 20.76 8.23 -13.04
N TYR A 103 20.82 7.06 -12.38
CA TYR A 103 21.97 6.16 -12.39
C TYR A 103 21.54 4.73 -12.09
N SER A 104 22.19 3.75 -12.68
CA SER A 104 22.02 2.34 -12.31
C SER A 104 23.27 1.56 -12.63
N ASP A 105 23.69 0.69 -11.72
CA ASP A 105 24.74 -0.32 -11.91
C ASP A 105 24.26 -1.70 -11.40
N ALA A 106 25.17 -2.61 -11.09
CA ALA A 106 24.83 -3.94 -10.61
C ALA A 106 24.26 -3.94 -9.16
N ASP A 107 24.64 -2.95 -8.35
CA ASP A 107 24.38 -2.92 -6.91
C ASP A 107 23.27 -1.94 -6.53
N ILE A 108 23.21 -0.78 -7.18
CA ILE A 108 22.29 0.29 -6.83
C ILE A 108 21.60 0.90 -8.05
N ALA A 109 20.46 1.54 -7.79
CA ALA A 109 19.87 2.50 -8.71
C ALA A 109 19.56 3.81 -7.98
N ILE A 110 19.70 4.94 -8.68
CA ILE A 110 19.28 6.27 -8.21
C ILE A 110 18.12 6.71 -9.09
N ILE A 111 16.99 6.96 -8.46
CA ILE A 111 15.73 7.30 -9.12
C ILE A 111 15.30 8.69 -8.70
N HIS A 112 14.87 9.50 -9.64
CA HIS A 112 14.17 10.74 -9.38
C HIS A 112 12.68 10.46 -9.23
N LYS A 113 12.20 10.37 -7.99
CA LYS A 113 10.78 10.14 -7.69
C LYS A 113 9.95 11.35 -8.13
N PRO A 114 8.92 11.17 -8.96
CA PRO A 114 8.00 12.26 -9.30
C PRO A 114 7.14 12.68 -8.11
N LEU A 115 6.58 13.88 -8.20
CA LEU A 115 5.54 14.36 -7.30
C LEU A 115 4.29 13.47 -7.40
N GLY A 116 3.59 13.25 -6.31
CA GLY A 116 2.35 12.45 -6.28
C GLY A 116 2.55 10.94 -6.16
N MET A 117 3.76 10.41 -6.40
CA MET A 117 4.05 8.98 -6.28
C MET A 117 4.27 8.58 -4.81
N VAL A 118 3.57 7.54 -4.37
CA VAL A 118 3.79 6.89 -3.07
C VAL A 118 4.94 5.90 -3.17
N VAL A 119 5.78 5.82 -2.14
CA VAL A 119 6.97 4.94 -2.16
C VAL A 119 6.61 3.49 -1.89
N HIS A 120 5.79 3.22 -0.86
CA HIS A 120 5.38 1.87 -0.46
C HIS A 120 3.87 1.73 -0.44
N PRO A 121 3.33 0.56 -0.78
CA PRO A 121 1.94 0.26 -0.57
C PRO A 121 1.50 0.51 0.88
N ALA A 122 0.35 1.11 1.04
CA ALA A 122 -0.28 1.39 2.34
C ALA A 122 -1.78 1.56 2.16
N ALA A 123 -2.52 1.64 3.27
CA ALA A 123 -3.97 1.89 3.24
C ALA A 123 -4.32 3.09 2.35
N GLY A 124 -5.17 2.86 1.35
CA GLY A 124 -5.57 3.84 0.34
C GLY A 124 -4.62 4.00 -0.86
N ASN A 125 -3.49 3.26 -0.92
CA ASN A 125 -2.54 3.26 -2.04
C ASN A 125 -1.84 1.89 -2.09
N TRP A 126 -2.54 0.85 -2.53
CA TRP A 126 -2.00 -0.51 -2.57
C TRP A 126 -1.23 -0.81 -3.86
N THR A 127 -1.49 -0.06 -4.92
CA THR A 127 -0.92 -0.17 -6.26
C THR A 127 -0.41 1.18 -6.73
N GLY A 128 0.26 1.25 -7.86
CA GLY A 128 0.77 2.51 -8.42
C GLY A 128 1.91 3.12 -7.62
N THR A 129 2.64 2.33 -6.84
CA THR A 129 3.72 2.82 -5.97
C THR A 129 5.09 2.65 -6.60
N LEU A 130 6.09 3.32 -6.04
CA LEU A 130 7.48 3.13 -6.46
C LEU A 130 7.90 1.66 -6.33
N LEU A 131 7.44 0.96 -5.28
CA LEU A 131 7.73 -0.45 -5.09
C LEU A 131 7.23 -1.30 -6.26
N ASN A 132 6.00 -1.07 -6.73
CA ASN A 132 5.42 -1.80 -7.86
C ASN A 132 6.24 -1.57 -9.14
N ALA A 133 6.63 -0.32 -9.40
CA ALA A 133 7.46 0.04 -10.54
C ALA A 133 8.86 -0.61 -10.47
N LEU A 134 9.46 -0.66 -9.29
CA LEU A 134 10.77 -1.30 -9.08
C LEU A 134 10.73 -2.80 -9.32
N LEU A 135 9.67 -3.49 -8.89
CA LEU A 135 9.52 -4.92 -9.14
C LEU A 135 9.37 -5.25 -10.63
N HIS A 136 8.81 -4.33 -11.42
CA HIS A 136 8.75 -4.48 -12.88
C HIS A 136 10.10 -4.20 -13.52
N LEU A 137 10.73 -3.08 -13.17
CA LEU A 137 11.95 -2.61 -13.80
C LEU A 137 13.19 -3.44 -13.41
N TYR A 138 13.22 -3.89 -12.15
CA TYR A 138 14.31 -4.68 -11.56
C TYR A 138 13.73 -5.92 -10.86
N PRO A 139 13.37 -6.98 -11.63
CA PRO A 139 12.79 -8.20 -11.06
C PRO A 139 13.63 -8.84 -9.96
N GLU A 140 14.96 -8.67 -10.01
CA GLU A 140 15.90 -9.11 -8.98
C GLU A 140 15.63 -8.49 -7.62
N CYS A 141 15.05 -7.29 -7.56
CA CYS A 141 14.67 -6.62 -6.32
C CYS A 141 13.57 -7.37 -5.55
N SER A 142 12.87 -8.33 -6.17
CA SER A 142 11.89 -9.18 -5.47
C SER A 142 12.52 -10.00 -4.34
N ALA A 143 13.81 -10.34 -4.45
CA ALA A 143 14.57 -11.04 -3.43
C ALA A 143 15.13 -10.10 -2.33
N VAL A 144 15.03 -8.78 -2.52
CA VAL A 144 15.54 -7.79 -1.59
C VAL A 144 14.40 -7.23 -0.73
N PRO A 145 14.52 -7.19 0.60
CA PRO A 145 13.46 -6.63 1.44
C PRO A 145 12.97 -5.26 0.97
N ARG A 146 11.64 -5.11 0.85
CA ARG A 146 10.99 -3.87 0.36
C ARG A 146 11.43 -3.46 -1.05
N ALA A 147 11.72 -4.42 -1.92
CA ALA A 147 12.26 -4.18 -3.26
C ALA A 147 13.49 -3.25 -3.26
N GLY A 148 14.37 -3.40 -2.27
CA GLY A 148 15.59 -2.61 -2.15
C GLY A 148 15.42 -1.17 -1.68
N ILE A 149 14.23 -0.73 -1.31
CA ILE A 149 13.96 0.62 -0.82
C ILE A 149 14.48 0.76 0.62
N VAL A 150 15.49 1.59 0.82
CA VAL A 150 16.15 1.81 2.12
C VAL A 150 15.72 3.10 2.84
N HIS A 151 15.14 4.05 2.11
CA HIS A 151 14.56 5.28 2.67
C HIS A 151 13.35 5.73 1.84
N ARG A 152 12.66 6.76 2.30
CA ARG A 152 11.45 7.24 1.62
C ARG A 152 11.40 8.75 1.52
N LEU A 153 10.67 9.21 0.51
CA LEU A 153 10.13 10.55 0.40
C LEU A 153 8.60 10.49 0.57
N ASP A 154 8.00 11.56 1.04
CA ASP A 154 6.54 11.65 1.11
C ASP A 154 5.93 11.74 -0.30
N LYS A 155 4.63 11.49 -0.41
CA LYS A 155 3.89 11.51 -1.68
C LYS A 155 4.14 12.81 -2.46
N ASP A 156 4.05 13.92 -1.76
CA ASP A 156 4.15 15.27 -2.34
C ASP A 156 5.57 15.85 -2.26
N THR A 157 6.57 14.99 -2.07
CA THR A 157 7.99 15.35 -2.17
C THR A 157 8.60 14.64 -3.37
N SER A 158 9.14 15.39 -4.31
CA SER A 158 9.94 14.87 -5.42
C SER A 158 11.42 14.82 -5.05
N GLY A 159 12.22 14.09 -5.81
CA GLY A 159 13.67 14.08 -5.65
C GLY A 159 14.30 12.69 -5.64
N LEU A 160 15.57 12.63 -5.28
CA LEU A 160 16.39 11.44 -5.42
C LEU A 160 16.12 10.39 -4.34
N LEU A 161 16.02 9.15 -4.78
CA LEU A 161 15.98 7.96 -3.95
C LEU A 161 17.06 6.98 -4.41
N VAL A 162 17.81 6.42 -3.47
CA VAL A 162 18.72 5.31 -3.73
C VAL A 162 18.02 3.99 -3.42
N ILE A 163 18.17 3.04 -4.33
CA ILE A 163 17.58 1.70 -4.28
C ILE A 163 18.72 0.69 -4.30
N ALA A 164 18.66 -0.31 -3.44
CA ALA A 164 19.57 -1.45 -3.48
C ALA A 164 19.02 -2.52 -4.43
N LYS A 165 19.84 -3.06 -5.32
CA LYS A 165 19.46 -4.13 -6.24
C LYS A 165 19.79 -5.52 -5.72
N ASN A 166 20.59 -5.59 -4.66
CA ASN A 166 20.94 -6.83 -3.96
C ASN A 166 21.00 -6.61 -2.45
N ILE A 167 21.14 -7.70 -1.68
CA ILE A 167 21.12 -7.69 -0.21
C ILE A 167 22.35 -7.01 0.37
N GLU A 168 23.52 -7.18 -0.24
CA GLU A 168 24.79 -6.60 0.20
C GLU A 168 24.72 -5.06 0.13
N ALA A 169 24.28 -4.53 -1.00
CA ALA A 169 24.06 -3.10 -1.18
C ALA A 169 23.02 -2.56 -0.21
N GLN A 170 21.92 -3.30 0.02
CA GLN A 170 20.91 -2.90 0.99
C GLN A 170 21.50 -2.77 2.39
N HIS A 171 22.26 -3.76 2.83
CA HIS A 171 22.86 -3.75 4.15
C HIS A 171 23.82 -2.55 4.33
N ASP A 172 24.66 -2.27 3.33
CA ASP A 172 25.59 -1.13 3.37
C ASP A 172 24.86 0.21 3.37
N LEU A 173 23.86 0.39 2.49
CA LEU A 173 23.06 1.62 2.44
C LEU A 173 22.28 1.87 3.75
N VAL A 174 21.70 0.82 4.36
CA VAL A 174 21.04 0.92 5.67
C VAL A 174 22.03 1.34 6.74
N LYS A 175 23.24 0.82 6.74
CA LYS A 175 24.31 1.21 7.66
C LYS A 175 24.70 2.68 7.48
N GLN A 176 24.87 3.15 6.25
CA GLN A 176 25.17 4.56 5.94
C GLN A 176 24.06 5.50 6.38
N LEU A 177 22.78 5.13 6.18
CA LEU A 177 21.63 5.92 6.63
C LEU A 177 21.53 5.97 8.16
N SER A 178 21.79 4.84 8.84
CA SER A 178 21.74 4.74 10.31
C SER A 178 22.84 5.55 10.97
N SER A 179 24.05 5.52 10.42
CA SER A 179 25.20 6.30 10.90
C SER A 179 25.14 7.78 10.49
N ARG A 180 24.14 8.16 9.67
CA ARG A 180 24.01 9.51 9.11
C ARG A 180 25.22 9.94 8.28
N SER A 181 26.01 9.01 7.73
CA SER A 181 27.09 9.32 6.79
C SER A 181 26.57 9.74 5.42
N MET A 182 25.36 9.28 5.04
CA MET A 182 24.67 9.74 3.86
C MET A 182 23.95 11.06 4.12
N ASN A 183 24.42 12.15 3.49
CA ASN A 183 23.84 13.48 3.61
C ASN A 183 22.59 13.62 2.74
N ARG A 184 21.56 14.26 3.30
CA ARG A 184 20.30 14.56 2.58
C ARG A 184 20.08 16.07 2.58
N LYS A 185 19.92 16.64 1.37
CA LYS A 185 19.63 18.06 1.17
C LYS A 185 18.27 18.21 0.52
N TYR A 186 17.49 19.17 0.98
CA TYR A 186 16.16 19.46 0.46
C TYR A 186 16.03 20.93 0.11
N LEU A 187 15.21 21.21 -0.92
CA LEU A 187 14.70 22.56 -1.18
C LEU A 187 13.26 22.60 -0.71
N ALA A 188 12.90 23.63 0.04
CA ALA A 188 11.55 23.85 0.52
C ALA A 188 11.10 25.29 0.26
N LEU A 189 9.87 25.46 -0.19
CA LEU A 189 9.21 26.76 -0.27
C LEU A 189 8.47 26.99 1.06
N ALA A 190 8.80 28.09 1.72
CA ALA A 190 8.18 28.47 3.00
C ALA A 190 7.49 29.84 2.89
N TRP A 191 6.40 30.01 3.65
CA TRP A 191 5.74 31.30 3.79
C TRP A 191 6.52 32.24 4.73
N GLY A 192 6.61 33.50 4.35
CA GLY A 192 7.22 34.57 5.16
C GLY A 192 8.71 34.76 4.90
N LYS A 193 9.38 35.44 5.83
CA LYS A 193 10.82 35.71 5.76
C LYS A 193 11.56 34.64 6.58
N THR A 194 12.41 33.88 5.92
CA THR A 194 13.30 32.94 6.59
C THR A 194 14.65 33.59 6.88
N PRO A 195 15.31 33.30 8.01
CA PRO A 195 16.67 33.73 8.24
C PRO A 195 17.62 33.04 7.24
N LEU A 196 18.76 33.69 6.94
CA LEU A 196 19.77 33.12 6.02
C LEU A 196 20.31 31.78 6.50
N THR A 197 20.45 31.60 7.79
CA THR A 197 20.91 30.37 8.42
C THR A 197 20.21 30.19 9.77
N LYS A 198 19.70 28.99 10.00
CA LYS A 198 19.09 28.61 11.27
C LYS A 198 19.18 27.11 11.46
N VAL A 199 19.48 26.67 12.67
CA VAL A 199 19.32 25.29 13.09
C VAL A 199 18.08 25.19 13.96
N ILE A 200 17.17 24.29 13.61
CA ILE A 200 15.92 24.06 14.33
C ILE A 200 16.00 22.69 14.98
N HIS A 201 15.97 22.66 16.31
CA HIS A 201 15.85 21.44 17.09
C HIS A 201 14.41 21.28 17.58
N GLY A 202 13.90 20.06 17.51
CA GLY A 202 12.57 19.76 18.04
C GLY A 202 12.25 18.26 17.96
N ALA A 203 11.46 17.78 18.89
CA ALA A 203 10.92 16.43 18.80
C ALA A 203 9.66 16.46 17.94
N ILE A 204 9.61 15.67 16.88
CA ILE A 204 8.47 15.60 15.96
C ILE A 204 7.67 14.33 16.22
N GLY A 205 6.37 14.48 16.39
CA GLY A 205 5.41 13.39 16.58
C GLY A 205 4.06 13.71 15.95
N ARG A 206 3.15 12.72 16.00
CA ARG A 206 1.77 12.94 15.55
C ARG A 206 1.12 14.02 16.40
N ASP A 207 0.40 14.94 15.74
CA ASP A 207 -0.34 15.98 16.45
C ASP A 207 -1.44 15.34 17.35
N THR A 208 -1.61 15.88 18.55
CA THR A 208 -2.55 15.34 19.53
C THR A 208 -4.00 15.62 19.19
N LYS A 209 -4.27 16.66 18.40
CA LYS A 209 -5.62 17.06 17.97
C LYS A 209 -5.98 16.53 16.59
N ASP A 210 -5.00 16.51 15.69
CA ASP A 210 -5.17 16.05 14.31
C ASP A 210 -4.10 14.99 13.99
N ARG A 211 -4.45 13.73 14.14
CA ARG A 211 -3.53 12.59 13.92
C ARG A 211 -3.01 12.46 12.47
N LEU A 212 -3.58 13.19 11.53
CA LEU A 212 -3.07 13.23 10.15
C LEU A 212 -1.87 14.16 10.01
N LYS A 213 -1.69 15.08 10.96
CA LYS A 213 -0.58 16.05 10.97
C LYS A 213 0.58 15.61 11.86
N MET A 214 1.74 16.15 11.55
CA MET A 214 2.94 16.10 12.40
C MET A 214 3.14 17.46 13.04
N SER A 215 3.53 17.48 14.31
CA SER A 215 3.83 18.71 15.02
C SER A 215 5.02 18.54 15.96
N ILE A 216 5.57 19.67 16.40
CA ILE A 216 6.61 19.67 17.43
C ILE A 216 5.93 19.29 18.75
N GLN A 217 6.46 18.25 19.42
CA GLN A 217 5.96 17.73 20.68
C GLN A 217 6.94 18.04 21.79
N VAL A 218 6.42 18.44 22.95
CA VAL A 218 7.27 18.78 24.12
C VAL A 218 7.71 17.50 24.85
N ASN A 219 6.81 16.51 24.97
CA ASN A 219 7.02 15.33 25.81
C ASN A 219 7.06 14.00 25.04
N HIS A 220 6.67 14.00 23.76
CA HIS A 220 6.57 12.80 22.95
C HIS A 220 7.01 13.12 21.52
N GLY A 221 7.84 12.30 20.94
CA GLY A 221 8.30 12.49 19.58
C GLY A 221 9.71 12.00 19.38
N LYS A 222 10.16 11.97 18.13
CA LYS A 222 11.55 11.64 17.78
C LYS A 222 12.31 12.94 17.61
N GLU A 223 13.48 13.03 18.22
CA GLU A 223 14.39 14.15 18.01
C GLU A 223 14.66 14.37 16.53
N ALA A 224 14.49 15.59 16.09
CA ALA A 224 14.73 16.04 14.74
C ALA A 224 15.53 17.34 14.75
N VAL A 225 16.42 17.45 13.77
CA VAL A 225 17.24 18.65 13.53
C VAL A 225 17.12 19.00 12.05
N THR A 226 16.83 20.25 11.80
CA THR A 226 16.76 20.79 10.44
C THR A 226 17.64 22.02 10.35
#